data_e4c156461835c58e2dcb1ac004b2b11d
#
_entry.id   e4c156461835c58e2dcb1ac004b2b11d
#
_cell.length_a   1.000
_cell.length_b   1.000
_cell.length_c   1.000
_cell.angle_alpha   90.00
_cell.angle_beta   90.00
_cell.angle_gamma   90.00
#
_symmetry.space_group_name_H-M   'P 1'
#
loop_
_entity.id
_entity.type
_entity.pdbx_description
1 polymer ?
#
loop_
_entity_poly.entity_id
_entity_poly.type
_entity_poly.pdbx_seq_one_letter_code
_entity_poly.pdbx_strand_id
1 'polypeptide(L)'
;GNHEFDYRSKGLADMLTAAKNSGEMVPSLVVCNVDWDSMEKNGLSEGQKQIQSAFENYGVKDYVVVQKGDVKIAVVGVFGVDALKCAPTCELLFKDPVESVKKTVEEIKKNEKVDMIACVSHSGTWEDEKKSEDEILAKEVPDLDLIISGHTHTELKEPIQHGNTYIVSCGEYARNLGSLSMTQKQDGRWEM
;
A
#
# COMPACT_ATOMS: atom_id res chain seq x y z
N GLY A 1 1.92 -3.01 -7.75
CA GLY A 1 0.57 -3.12 -8.34
C GLY A 1 0.31 -4.49 -8.95
N ASN A 2 -0.78 -4.61 -9.71
CA ASN A 2 -1.15 -5.88 -10.36
C ASN A 2 -0.16 -6.31 -11.46
N HIS A 3 0.46 -5.38 -12.14
CA HIS A 3 1.43 -5.67 -13.22
C HIS A 3 2.76 -6.26 -12.74
N GLU A 4 3.08 -6.20 -11.46
CA GLU A 4 4.21 -6.93 -10.89
C GLU A 4 4.04 -8.46 -11.03
N PHE A 5 2.80 -8.93 -11.26
CA PHE A 5 2.50 -10.35 -11.46
C PHE A 5 2.40 -10.78 -12.92
N ASP A 6 2.61 -9.90 -13.90
CA ASP A 6 2.53 -10.22 -15.34
C ASP A 6 3.48 -11.36 -15.73
N TYR A 7 4.65 -11.44 -15.10
CA TYR A 7 5.62 -12.51 -15.27
C TYR A 7 5.59 -13.55 -14.14
N ARG A 8 4.43 -13.70 -13.47
CA ARG A 8 4.19 -14.63 -12.36
C ARG A 8 5.12 -14.38 -11.16
N SER A 9 5.02 -15.25 -10.16
CA SER A 9 5.86 -15.17 -8.94
C SER A 9 7.35 -15.17 -9.25
N LYS A 10 7.80 -15.97 -10.23
CA LYS A 10 9.20 -16.02 -10.62
C LYS A 10 9.71 -14.68 -11.14
N GLY A 11 8.96 -14.01 -12.02
CA GLY A 11 9.39 -12.72 -12.59
C GLY A 11 9.50 -11.64 -11.53
N LEU A 12 8.53 -11.58 -10.60
CA LEU A 12 8.59 -10.65 -9.46
C LEU A 12 9.77 -10.98 -8.55
N ALA A 13 10.00 -12.25 -8.21
CA ALA A 13 11.13 -12.66 -7.38
C ALA A 13 12.49 -12.32 -8.02
N ASP A 14 12.63 -12.58 -9.32
CA ASP A 14 13.85 -12.24 -10.07
C ASP A 14 14.08 -10.72 -10.08
N MET A 15 13.04 -9.91 -10.29
CA MET A 15 13.12 -8.44 -10.30
C MET A 15 13.57 -7.91 -8.92
N LEU A 16 12.95 -8.37 -7.83
CA LEU A 16 13.31 -7.95 -6.48
C LEU A 16 14.75 -8.36 -6.12
N THR A 17 15.14 -9.57 -6.49
CA THR A 17 16.49 -10.09 -6.28
C THR A 17 17.52 -9.28 -7.06
N ALA A 18 17.26 -8.98 -8.33
CA ALA A 18 18.14 -8.15 -9.16
C ALA A 18 18.27 -6.73 -8.59
N ALA A 19 17.15 -6.11 -8.19
CA ALA A 19 17.17 -4.80 -7.58
C ALA A 19 18.00 -4.78 -6.29
N LYS A 20 17.80 -5.76 -5.40
CA LYS A 20 18.55 -5.85 -4.14
C LYS A 20 20.04 -6.05 -4.35
N ASN A 21 20.43 -6.83 -5.35
CA ASN A 21 21.83 -7.16 -5.69
C ASN A 21 22.51 -6.11 -6.58
N SER A 22 21.81 -5.08 -7.02
CA SER A 22 22.37 -4.02 -7.88
C SER A 22 23.45 -3.18 -7.21
N GLY A 23 23.44 -3.11 -5.88
CA GLY A 23 24.28 -2.20 -5.11
C GLY A 23 23.76 -0.75 -5.09
N GLU A 24 22.65 -0.49 -5.80
CA GLU A 24 21.99 0.81 -5.83
C GLU A 24 21.02 0.98 -4.64
N MET A 25 20.65 2.23 -4.36
CA MET A 25 19.60 2.53 -3.41
C MET A 25 18.25 2.12 -3.99
N VAL A 26 17.56 1.21 -3.31
CA VAL A 26 16.24 0.72 -3.72
C VAL A 26 15.14 1.27 -2.80
N PRO A 27 13.93 1.52 -3.33
CA PRO A 27 12.82 2.01 -2.51
C PRO A 27 12.37 0.94 -1.50
N SER A 28 11.84 1.39 -0.36
CA SER A 28 11.12 0.49 0.55
C SER A 28 9.85 -0.01 -0.13
N LEU A 29 9.55 -1.30 0.03
CA LEU A 29 8.31 -1.90 -0.43
C LEU A 29 7.44 -2.28 0.76
N VAL A 30 6.15 -1.95 0.66
CA VAL A 30 5.17 -2.22 1.71
C VAL A 30 3.92 -2.90 1.14
N VAL A 31 3.45 -3.95 1.82
CA VAL A 31 2.17 -4.62 1.57
C VAL A 31 1.76 -5.40 2.80
N CYS A 32 0.63 -5.03 3.41
CA CYS A 32 0.21 -5.60 4.71
C CYS A 32 -0.78 -6.77 4.59
N ASN A 33 -1.30 -7.04 3.41
CA ASN A 33 -2.40 -7.99 3.27
C ASN A 33 -2.07 -9.29 2.53
N VAL A 34 -0.80 -9.66 2.38
CA VAL A 34 -0.45 -10.98 1.86
C VAL A 34 -0.79 -12.06 2.91
N ASP A 35 -1.48 -13.12 2.49
CA ASP A 35 -1.92 -14.20 3.39
C ASP A 35 -0.92 -15.37 3.41
N TRP A 36 0.26 -15.12 3.99
CA TRP A 36 1.29 -16.14 4.16
C TRP A 36 0.80 -17.31 5.00
N ASP A 37 0.05 -17.04 6.08
CA ASP A 37 -0.44 -18.07 7.01
C ASP A 37 -1.29 -19.12 6.30
N SER A 38 -2.21 -18.70 5.43
CA SER A 38 -3.07 -19.61 4.66
C SER A 38 -2.29 -20.39 3.62
N MET A 39 -1.34 -19.75 2.94
CA MET A 39 -0.48 -20.40 1.96
C MET A 39 0.43 -21.45 2.59
N GLU A 40 1.04 -21.14 3.74
CA GLU A 40 1.91 -22.05 4.48
C GLU A 40 1.15 -23.28 5.00
N LYS A 41 -0.05 -23.08 5.55
CA LYS A 41 -0.91 -24.21 5.99
C LYS A 41 -1.25 -25.19 4.87
N ASN A 42 -1.43 -24.66 3.64
CA ASN A 42 -1.77 -25.48 2.49
C ASN A 42 -0.54 -26.08 1.79
N GLY A 43 0.67 -25.72 2.25
CA GLY A 43 1.93 -26.07 1.61
C GLY A 43 2.23 -25.13 0.43
N LEU A 44 3.25 -24.29 0.57
CA LEU A 44 3.65 -23.33 -0.46
C LEU A 44 4.01 -24.02 -1.77
N SER A 45 3.47 -23.50 -2.87
CA SER A 45 3.94 -23.84 -4.21
C SER A 45 5.40 -23.36 -4.40
N GLU A 46 6.08 -23.86 -5.44
CA GLU A 46 7.44 -23.43 -5.74
C GLU A 46 7.53 -21.93 -6.04
N GLY A 47 6.54 -21.39 -6.79
CA GLY A 47 6.44 -19.95 -7.03
C GLY A 47 6.22 -19.13 -5.77
N GLN A 48 5.37 -19.62 -4.85
CA GLN A 48 5.14 -18.95 -3.57
C GLN A 48 6.38 -18.94 -2.68
N LYS A 49 7.16 -20.03 -2.64
CA LYS A 49 8.44 -20.06 -1.91
C LYS A 49 9.46 -19.07 -2.48
N GLN A 50 9.56 -19.00 -3.80
CA GLN A 50 10.48 -18.07 -4.47
C GLN A 50 10.15 -16.62 -4.12
N ILE A 51 8.87 -16.24 -4.19
CA ILE A 51 8.47 -14.86 -3.92
C ILE A 51 8.55 -14.54 -2.43
N GLN A 52 8.26 -15.49 -1.53
CA GLN A 52 8.44 -15.32 -0.08
C GLN A 52 9.91 -15.03 0.25
N SER A 53 10.82 -15.85 -0.26
CA SER A 53 12.26 -15.64 -0.08
C SER A 53 12.74 -14.30 -0.66
N ALA A 54 12.20 -13.89 -1.82
CA ALA A 54 12.54 -12.61 -2.43
C ALA A 54 12.01 -11.43 -1.60
N PHE A 55 10.80 -11.53 -1.02
CA PHE A 55 10.24 -10.51 -0.13
C PHE A 55 11.09 -10.35 1.14
N GLU A 56 11.46 -11.46 1.76
CA GLU A 56 12.33 -11.48 2.96
C GLU A 56 13.70 -10.83 2.66
N ASN A 57 14.35 -11.26 1.58
CA ASN A 57 15.66 -10.75 1.17
C ASN A 57 15.64 -9.27 0.78
N TYR A 58 14.59 -8.82 0.11
CA TYR A 58 14.39 -7.41 -0.25
C TYR A 58 14.10 -6.57 1.00
N GLY A 59 13.39 -7.12 1.96
CA GLY A 59 12.92 -6.46 3.17
C GLY A 59 11.56 -5.82 2.99
N VAL A 60 10.63 -6.51 2.28
CA VAL A 60 9.22 -6.09 2.17
C VAL A 60 8.57 -6.15 3.56
N LYS A 61 7.78 -5.15 3.90
CA LYS A 61 7.14 -5.01 5.23
C LYS A 61 5.67 -4.63 5.09
N ASP A 62 4.91 -4.80 6.16
CA ASP A 62 3.54 -4.32 6.24
C ASP A 62 3.49 -2.78 6.23
N TYR A 63 4.44 -2.16 6.94
CA TYR A 63 4.65 -0.72 6.96
C TYR A 63 6.12 -0.34 7.17
N VAL A 64 6.44 0.90 6.90
CA VAL A 64 7.74 1.52 7.23
C VAL A 64 7.50 2.85 7.91
N VAL A 65 8.43 3.26 8.78
CA VAL A 65 8.43 4.61 9.35
C VAL A 65 9.53 5.41 8.68
N VAL A 66 9.15 6.54 8.11
CA VAL A 66 10.09 7.50 7.50
C VAL A 66 10.09 8.80 8.30
N GLN A 67 11.25 9.41 8.44
CA GLN A 67 11.37 10.71 9.09
C GLN A 67 11.84 11.75 8.08
N LYS A 68 11.13 12.88 8.04
CA LYS A 68 11.46 14.02 7.20
C LYS A 68 11.46 15.28 8.06
N GLY A 69 12.65 15.81 8.36
CA GLY A 69 12.77 16.85 9.38
C GLY A 69 12.29 16.34 10.73
N ASP A 70 11.38 17.07 11.34
CA ASP A 70 10.79 16.74 12.65
C ASP A 70 9.53 15.87 12.53
N VAL A 71 9.06 15.57 11.31
CA VAL A 71 7.84 14.79 11.06
C VAL A 71 8.18 13.32 10.83
N LYS A 72 7.52 12.44 11.58
CA LYS A 72 7.56 10.98 11.41
C LYS A 72 6.28 10.48 10.78
N ILE A 73 6.42 9.74 9.68
CA ILE A 73 5.29 9.22 8.91
C ILE A 73 5.39 7.70 8.88
N ALA A 74 4.35 7.02 9.34
CA ALA A 74 4.18 5.60 9.03
C ALA A 74 3.52 5.45 7.66
N VAL A 75 4.08 4.59 6.83
CA VAL A 75 3.56 4.30 5.49
C VAL A 75 3.17 2.84 5.42
N VAL A 76 1.88 2.57 5.29
CA VAL A 76 1.29 1.24 5.11
C VAL A 76 1.10 0.97 3.63
N GLY A 77 1.24 -0.29 3.19
CA GLY A 77 0.94 -0.69 1.81
C GLY A 77 -0.26 -1.63 1.76
N VAL A 78 -1.12 -1.50 0.74
CA VAL A 78 -2.25 -2.40 0.54
C VAL A 78 -2.48 -2.72 -0.94
N PHE A 79 -2.91 -3.96 -1.20
CA PHE A 79 -3.27 -4.44 -2.53
C PHE A 79 -4.76 -4.77 -2.57
N GLY A 80 -5.50 -4.14 -3.50
CA GLY A 80 -6.94 -4.17 -3.57
C GLY A 80 -7.53 -5.45 -4.15
N VAL A 81 -8.83 -5.64 -3.93
CA VAL A 81 -9.57 -6.80 -4.42
C VAL A 81 -9.71 -6.76 -5.94
N ASP A 82 -10.01 -5.58 -6.50
CA ASP A 82 -10.13 -5.43 -7.96
C ASP A 82 -8.75 -5.55 -8.63
N ALA A 83 -7.72 -5.00 -8.02
CA ALA A 83 -6.34 -5.17 -8.49
C ALA A 83 -5.92 -6.64 -8.55
N LEU A 84 -6.34 -7.46 -7.58
CA LEU A 84 -6.08 -8.90 -7.60
C LEU A 84 -6.83 -9.60 -8.75
N LYS A 85 -8.07 -9.21 -9.05
CA LYS A 85 -8.80 -9.73 -10.22
C LYS A 85 -8.12 -9.38 -11.54
N CYS A 86 -7.44 -8.23 -11.58
CA CYS A 86 -6.63 -7.80 -12.73
C CYS A 86 -5.22 -8.43 -12.78
N ALA A 87 -4.90 -9.33 -11.85
CA ALA A 87 -3.64 -10.08 -11.79
C ALA A 87 -3.87 -11.61 -11.90
N PRO A 88 -4.37 -12.12 -13.04
CA PRO A 88 -4.76 -13.55 -13.16
C PRO A 88 -3.59 -14.52 -13.02
N THR A 89 -2.36 -14.05 -13.14
CA THR A 89 -1.13 -14.83 -12.97
C THR A 89 -0.52 -14.73 -11.57
N CYS A 90 -1.19 -14.01 -10.66
CA CYS A 90 -0.76 -13.90 -9.26
C CYS A 90 -1.00 -15.24 -8.54
N GLU A 91 0.04 -15.75 -7.90
CA GLU A 91 -0.01 -17.00 -7.12
C GLU A 91 -0.14 -16.75 -5.62
N LEU A 92 -0.14 -15.47 -5.19
CA LEU A 92 -0.31 -15.11 -3.79
C LEU A 92 -1.79 -15.04 -3.40
N LEU A 93 -2.08 -15.39 -2.16
CA LEU A 93 -3.35 -15.11 -1.53
C LEU A 93 -3.27 -13.81 -0.74
N PHE A 94 -4.37 -13.08 -0.71
CA PHE A 94 -4.47 -11.83 0.03
C PHE A 94 -5.63 -11.89 1.02
N LYS A 95 -5.40 -11.32 2.20
CA LYS A 95 -6.41 -11.07 3.23
C LYS A 95 -7.26 -9.87 2.82
N ASP A 96 -8.39 -9.69 3.49
CA ASP A 96 -9.23 -8.50 3.31
C ASP A 96 -8.39 -7.23 3.48
N PRO A 97 -8.42 -6.28 2.52
CA PRO A 97 -7.57 -5.10 2.56
C PRO A 97 -7.92 -4.15 3.73
N VAL A 98 -9.21 -3.98 4.03
CA VAL A 98 -9.66 -3.08 5.11
C VAL A 98 -9.23 -3.60 6.47
N GLU A 99 -9.51 -4.88 6.75
CA GLU A 99 -9.15 -5.52 8.02
C GLU A 99 -7.62 -5.57 8.21
N SER A 100 -6.87 -5.78 7.12
CA SER A 100 -5.40 -5.83 7.19
C SER A 100 -4.80 -4.45 7.49
N VAL A 101 -5.28 -3.39 6.81
CA VAL A 101 -4.83 -2.02 7.09
C VAL A 101 -5.21 -1.61 8.50
N LYS A 102 -6.45 -1.89 8.95
CA LYS A 102 -6.91 -1.59 10.31
C LYS A 102 -6.01 -2.22 11.36
N LYS A 103 -5.71 -3.51 11.23
CA LYS A 103 -4.79 -4.23 12.13
C LYS A 103 -3.40 -3.60 12.13
N THR A 104 -2.87 -3.27 10.95
CA THR A 104 -1.54 -2.66 10.82
C THR A 104 -1.50 -1.26 11.45
N VAL A 105 -2.55 -0.46 11.27
CA VAL A 105 -2.68 0.86 11.92
C VAL A 105 -2.75 0.75 13.44
N GLU A 106 -3.49 -0.22 13.98
CA GLU A 106 -3.51 -0.51 15.42
C GLU A 106 -2.12 -0.89 15.95
N GLU A 107 -1.37 -1.69 15.20
CA GLU A 107 0.01 -2.06 15.53
C GLU A 107 0.95 -0.84 15.52
N ILE A 108 0.85 0.02 14.50
CA ILE A 108 1.61 1.27 14.43
C ILE A 108 1.33 2.14 15.65
N LYS A 109 0.06 2.39 15.96
CA LYS A 109 -0.34 3.21 17.12
C LYS A 109 0.16 2.67 18.46
N LYS A 110 0.33 1.35 18.56
CA LYS A 110 0.84 0.69 19.77
C LYS A 110 2.36 0.78 19.89
N ASN A 111 3.07 0.62 18.79
CA ASN A 111 4.52 0.41 18.80
C ASN A 111 5.33 1.63 18.38
N GLU A 112 4.71 2.56 17.64
CA GLU A 112 5.40 3.69 17.04
C GLU A 112 4.84 5.03 17.59
N LYS A 113 5.73 6.02 17.63
CA LYS A 113 5.34 7.42 17.83
C LYS A 113 5.49 8.13 16.50
N VAL A 114 4.39 8.27 15.78
CA VAL A 114 4.36 8.92 14.47
C VAL A 114 3.40 10.11 14.48
N ASP A 115 3.66 11.07 13.61
CA ASP A 115 2.84 12.27 13.47
C ASP A 115 1.76 12.10 12.39
N MET A 116 1.97 11.17 11.45
CA MET A 116 1.07 10.88 10.33
C MET A 116 1.06 9.38 10.01
N ILE A 117 -0.10 8.87 9.59
CA ILE A 117 -0.23 7.53 9.03
C ILE A 117 -0.75 7.66 7.59
N ALA A 118 0.09 7.31 6.63
CA ALA A 118 -0.25 7.31 5.21
C ALA A 118 -0.40 5.88 4.69
N CYS A 119 -1.31 5.66 3.75
CA CYS A 119 -1.46 4.41 3.04
C CYS A 119 -1.08 4.59 1.57
N VAL A 120 -0.18 3.76 1.06
CA VAL A 120 0.07 3.60 -0.38
C VAL A 120 -0.81 2.47 -0.86
N SER A 121 -1.85 2.79 -1.61
CA SER A 121 -2.88 1.85 -2.02
C SER A 121 -2.81 1.52 -3.51
N HIS A 122 -2.92 0.23 -3.83
CA HIS A 122 -3.21 -0.23 -5.18
C HIS A 122 -4.60 -0.90 -5.21
N SER A 123 -5.62 -0.12 -4.77
CA SER A 123 -7.02 -0.54 -4.71
C SER A 123 -7.89 0.31 -5.63
N GLY A 124 -7.77 1.64 -5.54
CA GLY A 124 -8.37 2.57 -6.48
C GLY A 124 -9.64 3.27 -6.01
N THR A 125 -10.03 4.28 -6.80
CA THR A 125 -11.25 5.06 -6.62
C THR A 125 -12.14 4.94 -7.85
N TRP A 126 -13.46 4.95 -7.66
CA TRP A 126 -14.48 4.90 -8.72
C TRP A 126 -15.51 6.01 -8.53
N GLU A 127 -16.25 6.34 -9.60
CA GLU A 127 -17.40 7.28 -9.52
C GLU A 127 -18.48 6.81 -8.53
N ASP A 128 -18.70 5.50 -8.45
CA ASP A 128 -19.58 4.89 -7.45
C ASP A 128 -18.80 4.69 -6.15
N GLU A 129 -19.00 5.58 -5.20
CA GLU A 129 -18.38 5.57 -3.88
C GLU A 129 -18.51 4.22 -3.14
N LYS A 130 -19.60 3.49 -3.39
CA LYS A 130 -19.83 2.17 -2.78
C LYS A 130 -18.91 1.07 -3.34
N LYS A 131 -18.30 1.33 -4.49
CA LYS A 131 -17.33 0.43 -5.14
C LYS A 131 -15.91 0.93 -5.00
N SER A 132 -15.75 2.18 -4.59
CA SER A 132 -14.47 2.87 -4.44
C SER A 132 -13.71 2.29 -3.23
N GLU A 133 -12.80 1.35 -3.49
CA GLU A 133 -12.11 0.61 -2.42
C GLU A 133 -11.34 1.54 -1.48
N ASP A 134 -10.70 2.59 -2.00
CA ASP A 134 -9.96 3.55 -1.18
C ASP A 134 -10.88 4.48 -0.36
N GLU A 135 -12.10 4.78 -0.86
CA GLU A 135 -13.08 5.53 -0.08
C GLU A 135 -13.71 4.69 1.03
N ILE A 136 -13.93 3.39 0.75
CA ILE A 136 -14.35 2.43 1.78
C ILE A 136 -13.26 2.34 2.85
N LEU A 137 -11.99 2.20 2.44
CA LEU A 137 -10.86 2.14 3.36
C LEU A 137 -10.76 3.40 4.24
N ALA A 138 -10.92 4.60 3.67
CA ALA A 138 -10.88 5.85 4.42
C ALA A 138 -11.99 5.94 5.48
N LYS A 139 -13.18 5.41 5.20
CA LYS A 139 -14.31 5.40 6.14
C LYS A 139 -14.14 4.37 7.26
N GLU A 140 -13.63 3.19 6.91
CA GLU A 140 -13.49 2.07 7.85
C GLU A 140 -12.23 2.17 8.73
N VAL A 141 -11.21 2.94 8.28
CA VAL A 141 -9.96 3.17 9.01
C VAL A 141 -9.69 4.67 9.18
N PRO A 142 -10.49 5.36 10.02
CA PRO A 142 -10.43 6.82 10.17
C PRO A 142 -9.15 7.34 10.85
N ASP A 143 -8.26 6.46 11.28
CA ASP A 143 -6.93 6.78 11.81
C ASP A 143 -5.89 6.99 10.69
N LEU A 144 -6.24 6.78 9.41
CA LEU A 144 -5.42 7.18 8.28
C LEU A 144 -5.56 8.69 8.04
N ASP A 145 -4.44 9.38 7.83
CA ASP A 145 -4.44 10.80 7.46
C ASP A 145 -4.45 10.98 5.93
N LEU A 146 -3.79 10.06 5.21
CA LEU A 146 -3.60 10.16 3.77
C LEU A 146 -3.67 8.78 3.10
N ILE A 147 -4.36 8.69 1.96
CA ILE A 147 -4.31 7.55 1.04
C ILE A 147 -3.78 8.05 -0.31
N ILE A 148 -2.65 7.49 -0.75
CA ILE A 148 -2.10 7.69 -2.09
C ILE A 148 -2.62 6.54 -2.95
N SER A 149 -3.64 6.85 -3.74
CA SER A 149 -4.41 5.88 -4.53
C SER A 149 -3.77 5.61 -5.88
N GLY A 150 -3.79 4.35 -6.29
CA GLY A 150 -3.37 3.87 -7.61
C GLY A 150 -4.41 2.95 -8.23
N HIS A 151 -4.02 2.12 -9.22
CA HIS A 151 -4.80 1.10 -9.90
C HIS A 151 -5.80 1.62 -10.94
N THR A 152 -6.77 2.44 -10.57
CA THR A 152 -7.85 2.92 -11.45
C THR A 152 -7.44 4.04 -12.40
N HIS A 153 -6.18 4.48 -12.32
CA HIS A 153 -5.64 5.58 -13.13
C HIS A 153 -6.41 6.90 -12.97
N THR A 154 -7.15 7.05 -11.88
CA THR A 154 -7.95 8.25 -11.61
C THR A 154 -7.03 9.47 -11.45
N GLU A 155 -7.37 10.58 -12.10
CA GLU A 155 -6.72 11.87 -11.90
C GLU A 155 -7.64 12.75 -11.07
N LEU A 156 -7.35 12.87 -9.78
CA LEU A 156 -8.09 13.73 -8.86
C LEU A 156 -7.52 15.15 -8.91
N LYS A 157 -8.33 16.12 -9.31
CA LYS A 157 -7.96 17.55 -9.29
C LYS A 157 -7.97 18.12 -7.88
N GLU A 158 -8.88 17.63 -7.06
CA GLU A 158 -9.01 17.91 -5.64
C GLU A 158 -9.06 16.57 -4.91
N PRO A 159 -8.55 16.50 -3.67
CA PRO A 159 -8.61 15.26 -2.91
C PRO A 159 -10.05 14.90 -2.53
N ILE A 160 -10.32 13.61 -2.48
CA ILE A 160 -11.54 13.12 -1.82
C ILE A 160 -11.26 13.11 -0.32
N GLN A 161 -12.21 13.57 0.49
CA GLN A 161 -12.06 13.60 1.94
C GLN A 161 -13.18 12.84 2.63
N HIS A 162 -12.79 11.91 3.51
CA HIS A 162 -13.69 11.23 4.44
C HIS A 162 -13.18 11.43 5.88
N GLY A 163 -13.95 12.19 6.68
CA GLY A 163 -13.50 12.56 8.01
C GLY A 163 -12.18 13.35 7.98
N ASN A 164 -11.11 12.79 8.56
CA ASN A 164 -9.78 13.38 8.54
C ASN A 164 -8.86 12.79 7.47
N THR A 165 -9.32 11.78 6.72
CA THR A 165 -8.53 11.09 5.71
C THR A 165 -8.68 11.78 4.35
N TYR A 166 -7.56 12.13 3.74
CA TYR A 166 -7.49 12.63 2.36
C TYR A 166 -7.07 11.52 1.41
N ILE A 167 -7.74 11.41 0.26
CA ILE A 167 -7.39 10.48 -0.82
C ILE A 167 -6.91 11.30 -2.01
N VAL A 168 -5.72 11.00 -2.50
CA VAL A 168 -5.10 11.67 -3.64
C VAL A 168 -4.67 10.66 -4.70
N SER A 169 -4.77 11.05 -5.98
CA SER A 169 -4.32 10.26 -7.11
C SER A 169 -3.95 11.20 -8.27
N CYS A 170 -2.88 10.90 -8.98
CA CYS A 170 -2.36 11.76 -10.05
C CYS A 170 -2.38 11.08 -11.44
N GLY A 171 -3.24 10.08 -11.63
CA GLY A 171 -3.40 9.39 -12.91
C GLY A 171 -2.40 8.25 -13.12
N GLU A 172 -1.85 8.14 -14.32
CA GLU A 172 -1.12 6.97 -14.80
C GLU A 172 0.21 7.30 -15.49
N TYR A 173 1.06 6.27 -15.61
CA TYR A 173 2.27 6.25 -16.46
C TYR A 173 3.22 7.42 -16.24
N ALA A 174 3.32 7.94 -15.02
CA ALA A 174 4.17 9.09 -14.67
C ALA A 174 3.93 10.35 -15.56
N ARG A 175 2.71 10.51 -16.08
CA ARG A 175 2.33 11.70 -16.87
C ARG A 175 2.21 12.94 -16.01
N ASN A 176 1.85 12.77 -14.74
CA ASN A 176 1.66 13.84 -13.79
C ASN A 176 2.54 13.62 -12.55
N LEU A 177 2.94 14.72 -11.92
CA LEU A 177 3.52 14.75 -10.60
C LEU A 177 2.50 15.36 -9.64
N GLY A 178 2.01 14.55 -8.70
CA GLY A 178 1.16 15.03 -7.61
C GLY A 178 2.03 15.77 -6.57
N SER A 179 1.58 16.96 -6.16
CA SER A 179 2.18 17.70 -5.05
C SER A 179 1.11 18.01 -4.03
N LEU A 180 1.38 17.67 -2.77
CA LEU A 180 0.47 17.82 -1.66
C LEU A 180 1.16 18.63 -0.56
N SER A 181 0.50 19.67 -0.07
CA SER A 181 0.95 20.42 1.11
C SER A 181 -0.03 20.19 2.25
N MET A 182 0.49 19.69 3.36
CA MET A 182 -0.32 19.45 4.57
C MET A 182 0.28 20.18 5.76
N THR A 183 -0.57 20.73 6.60
CA THR A 183 -0.19 21.42 7.83
C THR A 183 -0.80 20.72 9.04
N GLN A 184 0.03 20.45 10.05
CA GLN A 184 -0.47 19.87 11.31
C GLN A 184 -1.10 20.97 12.17
N LYS A 185 -2.34 20.74 12.61
CA LYS A 185 -3.05 21.60 13.54
C LYS A 185 -2.59 21.36 14.98
N GLN A 186 -2.98 22.26 15.88
CA GLN A 186 -2.68 22.15 17.31
C GLN A 186 -3.28 20.90 17.97
N ASP A 187 -4.37 20.37 17.41
CA ASP A 187 -5.02 19.13 17.87
C ASP A 187 -4.40 17.84 17.27
N GLY A 188 -3.33 17.97 16.52
CA GLY A 188 -2.60 16.87 15.90
C GLY A 188 -3.14 16.42 14.54
N ARG A 189 -4.31 16.90 14.10
CA ARG A 189 -4.87 16.56 12.77
C ARG A 189 -4.11 17.25 11.66
N TRP A 190 -4.13 16.61 10.49
CA TRP A 190 -3.55 17.17 9.26
C TRP A 190 -4.62 17.83 8.40
N GLU A 191 -4.28 18.97 7.82
CA GLU A 191 -5.16 19.73 6.91
C GLU A 191 -4.37 20.13 5.65
N MET A 192 -5.05 20.10 4.52
CA MET A 192 -4.55 20.61 3.24
C MET A 192 -4.80 22.08 3.08
#